data_cbc7841cfb14dd00e53ee62cf9602165
#
_entry.id   cbc7841cfb14dd00e53ee62cf9602165
#
_cell.length_a   1.000
_cell.length_b   1.000
_cell.length_c   1.000
_cell.angle_alpha   90.00
_cell.angle_beta   90.00
_cell.angle_gamma   90.00
#
_symmetry.space_group_name_H-M   'P 1'
#
loop_
_entity.id
_entity.type
_entity.pdbx_description
1 polymer ?
#
loop_
_entity_poly.entity_id
_entity_poly.type
_entity_poly.pdbx_seq_one_letter_code
_entity_poly.pdbx_strand_id
1 'polypeptide(L)'
;MKAVQMQMALETHATGVRDSSRDEFIAARLAKSPTGEDRLMESICERDNMLKALQRVESNKGAPGVDRMKTTQLRGYVRRHWDKIKCDLLHGTHKPLPVRRKEIPKEGGGVRLLGIPTVLDRLIQQAMAQILTALWDHTFSEFSYGFRPGRSAQMAIEQARQYVEAGYTYVVDIDLSKFFDRVHHDRLMQRLAMRIQDKRVLKLIRTYLNSGILTGDIIEQVTEGTPQGGPLSPLLANIVLDELDKELEKRGLHFVRYADDVAIYVRTPKAAERVKRSVSRFITDRLKLKVNEEKSEINRPWIGKYLGFRITRFMGRTRTGVHDKSIAHLKRQVRAITSRNRGRSMSTLISELNSLLRGWAGYFSPGLNATLADKLDHWVRRRLRAYLWNQWRLPRTRISNLIARGTTHHWAVMVGNTRKGPWRLSNNGTLCAAWPDQWFTLSCGLVCLLSFC
;
A
#
# COMPACT_ATOMS: atom_id res chain seq x y z
N MET A 1 7.65 4.20 4.81
CA MET A 1 6.34 3.60 5.09
C MET A 1 5.32 3.86 4.00
N LYS A 2 5.10 5.12 3.60
CA LYS A 2 4.00 5.53 2.69
C LYS A 2 4.05 4.94 1.26
N ALA A 3 5.21 4.63 0.68
CA ALA A 3 5.30 4.11 -0.69
C ALA A 3 5.06 2.59 -0.81
N VAL A 4 5.44 1.81 0.19
CA VAL A 4 5.19 0.35 0.22
C VAL A 4 3.76 0.05 0.66
N GLN A 5 3.19 0.86 1.56
CA GLN A 5 1.76 0.82 1.89
C GLN A 5 0.91 1.22 0.67
N MET A 6 1.36 2.19 -0.11
CA MET A 6 0.73 2.58 -1.37
C MET A 6 0.83 1.46 -2.42
N GLN A 7 1.94 0.72 -2.47
CA GLN A 7 2.13 -0.41 -3.38
C GLN A 7 1.34 -1.64 -2.94
N MET A 8 1.27 -1.94 -1.64
CA MET A 8 0.37 -2.97 -1.08
C MET A 8 -1.11 -2.60 -1.26
N ALA A 9 -1.49 -1.33 -1.10
CA ALA A 9 -2.85 -0.88 -1.36
C ALA A 9 -3.21 -0.92 -2.86
N LEU A 10 -2.26 -0.63 -3.75
CA LEU A 10 -2.43 -0.76 -5.21
C LEU A 10 -2.57 -2.22 -5.63
N GLU A 11 -1.84 -3.15 -5.00
CA GLU A 11 -1.94 -4.58 -5.27
C GLU A 11 -3.24 -5.19 -4.73
N THR A 12 -3.78 -4.69 -3.61
CA THR A 12 -5.08 -5.14 -3.08
C THR A 12 -6.27 -4.62 -3.89
N HIS A 13 -6.16 -3.45 -4.52
CA HIS A 13 -7.23 -2.92 -5.39
C HIS A 13 -7.30 -3.57 -6.78
N ALA A 14 -6.20 -4.14 -7.26
CA ALA A 14 -6.19 -4.79 -8.59
C ALA A 14 -6.89 -6.16 -8.62
N THR A 15 -7.25 -6.74 -7.47
CA THR A 15 -7.90 -8.06 -7.36
C THR A 15 -9.28 -8.04 -6.69
N GLY A 16 -9.86 -6.86 -6.48
CA GLY A 16 -11.12 -6.70 -5.77
C GLY A 16 -12.36 -6.95 -6.65
N VAL A 17 -12.65 -8.20 -7.00
CA VAL A 17 -14.03 -8.62 -7.23
C VAL A 17 -14.63 -8.89 -5.85
N ARG A 18 -15.60 -8.05 -5.46
CA ARG A 18 -16.31 -8.12 -4.19
C ARG A 18 -17.07 -9.44 -4.07
N ASP A 19 -16.67 -10.30 -3.17
CA ASP A 19 -17.49 -11.40 -2.67
C ASP A 19 -17.88 -11.11 -1.21
N SER A 20 -18.54 -9.96 -1.01
CA SER A 20 -19.02 -9.51 0.32
C SER A 20 -20.03 -10.48 0.94
N SER A 21 -20.82 -11.16 0.14
CA SER A 21 -21.86 -12.08 0.61
C SER A 21 -21.29 -13.37 1.27
N ARG A 22 -20.09 -13.78 0.90
CA ARG A 22 -19.45 -14.99 1.44
C ARG A 22 -18.63 -14.75 2.71
N ASP A 23 -18.02 -13.59 2.85
CA ASP A 23 -17.31 -13.21 4.08
C ASP A 23 -18.32 -12.95 5.22
N GLU A 24 -19.50 -12.42 4.91
CA GLU A 24 -20.66 -12.35 5.84
C GLU A 24 -21.20 -13.73 6.21
N PHE A 25 -21.19 -14.69 5.28
CA PHE A 25 -21.66 -16.05 5.53
C PHE A 25 -20.73 -16.83 6.50
N ILE A 26 -19.41 -16.61 6.40
CA ILE A 26 -18.44 -17.20 7.33
C ILE A 26 -18.55 -16.54 8.70
N ALA A 27 -18.69 -15.23 8.78
CA ALA A 27 -18.91 -14.50 10.03
C ALA A 27 -20.22 -14.92 10.71
N ALA A 28 -21.31 -15.06 9.94
CA ALA A 28 -22.60 -15.53 10.45
C ALA A 28 -22.57 -16.99 10.93
N ARG A 29 -21.75 -17.86 10.31
CA ARG A 29 -21.60 -19.26 10.71
C ARG A 29 -20.76 -19.40 12.00
N LEU A 30 -19.74 -18.57 12.17
CA LEU A 30 -18.94 -18.51 13.41
C LEU A 30 -19.72 -17.88 14.57
N ALA A 31 -20.60 -16.91 14.30
CA ALA A 31 -21.44 -16.28 15.31
C ALA A 31 -22.60 -17.18 15.81
N LYS A 32 -22.99 -18.22 15.06
CA LYS A 32 -24.09 -19.14 15.39
C LYS A 32 -23.67 -20.41 16.13
N SER A 33 -22.38 -20.65 16.36
CA SER A 33 -21.91 -21.87 17.04
C SER A 33 -21.22 -21.54 18.37
N PRO A 34 -21.88 -21.75 19.52
CA PRO A 34 -21.24 -21.60 20.83
C PRO A 34 -20.10 -22.59 21.10
N THR A 35 -19.96 -23.61 20.24
CA THR A 35 -18.94 -24.69 20.32
C THR A 35 -17.74 -24.46 19.39
N GLY A 36 -17.66 -23.33 18.68
CA GLY A 36 -16.66 -23.08 17.62
C GLY A 36 -15.31 -22.56 18.09
N GLU A 37 -15.23 -21.97 19.28
CA GLU A 37 -14.01 -21.27 19.76
C GLU A 37 -12.86 -22.22 20.11
N ASP A 38 -13.15 -23.44 20.53
CA ASP A 38 -12.16 -24.48 20.85
C ASP A 38 -11.59 -25.21 19.62
N ARG A 39 -12.20 -25.05 18.45
CA ARG A 39 -11.81 -25.73 17.20
C ARG A 39 -11.34 -24.78 16.11
N LEU A 40 -10.68 -23.72 16.51
CA LEU A 40 -10.26 -22.66 15.58
C LEU A 40 -9.18 -23.19 14.60
N MET A 41 -8.32 -24.10 15.04
CA MET A 41 -7.30 -24.71 14.18
C MET A 41 -7.93 -25.56 13.06
N GLU A 42 -9.00 -26.28 13.34
CA GLU A 42 -9.76 -27.04 12.34
C GLU A 42 -10.35 -26.11 11.27
N SER A 43 -10.94 -24.98 11.69
CA SER A 43 -11.47 -23.97 10.76
C SER A 43 -10.37 -23.34 9.90
N ILE A 44 -9.18 -23.11 10.46
CA ILE A 44 -8.02 -22.64 9.71
C ILE A 44 -7.61 -23.66 8.65
N CYS A 45 -7.58 -24.96 9.00
CA CYS A 45 -7.22 -26.06 8.12
C CYS A 45 -8.35 -26.50 7.18
N GLU A 46 -9.52 -25.87 7.23
CA GLU A 46 -10.64 -26.20 6.36
C GLU A 46 -10.25 -25.98 4.89
N ARG A 47 -10.69 -26.91 4.01
CA ARG A 47 -10.30 -26.92 2.60
C ARG A 47 -10.57 -25.59 1.89
N ASP A 48 -11.75 -25.04 2.08
CA ASP A 48 -12.15 -23.79 1.39
C ASP A 48 -11.34 -22.59 1.87
N ASN A 49 -11.02 -22.51 3.16
CA ASN A 49 -10.17 -21.49 3.73
C ASN A 49 -8.74 -21.59 3.19
N MET A 50 -8.18 -22.79 3.14
CA MET A 50 -6.83 -23.05 2.61
C MET A 50 -6.74 -22.76 1.11
N LEU A 51 -7.76 -23.09 0.32
CA LEU A 51 -7.79 -22.78 -1.12
C LEU A 51 -7.83 -21.27 -1.38
N LYS A 52 -8.64 -20.53 -0.63
CA LYS A 52 -8.66 -19.06 -0.68
C LYS A 52 -7.29 -18.46 -0.31
N ALA A 53 -6.68 -18.97 0.76
CA ALA A 53 -5.35 -18.54 1.17
C ALA A 53 -4.29 -18.83 0.10
N LEU A 54 -4.34 -20.02 -0.53
CA LEU A 54 -3.45 -20.43 -1.60
C LEU A 54 -3.55 -19.48 -2.81
N GLN A 55 -4.78 -19.18 -3.25
CA GLN A 55 -5.01 -18.24 -4.36
C GLN A 55 -4.44 -16.85 -4.07
N ARG A 56 -4.63 -16.33 -2.84
CA ARG A 56 -4.08 -15.03 -2.43
C ARG A 56 -2.56 -15.02 -2.44
N VAL A 57 -1.91 -16.08 -1.92
CA VAL A 57 -0.44 -16.17 -1.91
C VAL A 57 0.13 -16.31 -3.33
N GLU A 58 -0.53 -17.10 -4.20
CA GLU A 58 -0.11 -17.25 -5.60
C GLU A 58 -0.26 -15.94 -6.38
N SER A 59 -1.39 -15.22 -6.21
CA SER A 59 -1.65 -13.95 -6.91
C SER A 59 -0.66 -12.85 -6.54
N ASN A 60 -0.19 -12.82 -5.29
CA ASN A 60 0.78 -11.83 -4.82
C ASN A 60 2.18 -11.99 -5.40
N LYS A 61 2.51 -13.13 -6.04
CA LYS A 61 3.79 -13.39 -6.72
C LYS A 61 5.03 -12.98 -5.90
N GLY A 62 4.93 -13.06 -4.57
CA GLY A 62 5.95 -12.57 -3.66
C GLY A 62 7.27 -13.36 -3.74
N ALA A 63 8.37 -12.74 -3.36
CA ALA A 63 9.71 -13.34 -3.37
C ALA A 63 9.79 -14.60 -2.48
N PRO A 64 10.64 -15.59 -2.79
CA PRO A 64 10.84 -16.79 -1.98
C PRO A 64 11.45 -16.48 -0.61
N GLY A 65 11.15 -17.32 0.39
CA GLY A 65 11.74 -17.28 1.73
C GLY A 65 13.17 -17.83 1.78
N VAL A 66 13.57 -18.34 2.95
CA VAL A 66 14.87 -18.99 3.17
C VAL A 66 15.01 -20.31 2.42
N ASP A 67 13.91 -21.02 2.22
CA ASP A 67 13.79 -22.28 1.49
C ASP A 67 13.90 -22.13 -0.04
N ARG A 68 13.96 -20.89 -0.54
CA ARG A 68 13.99 -20.53 -1.96
C ARG A 68 12.80 -21.04 -2.78
N MET A 69 11.75 -21.58 -2.16
CA MET A 69 10.55 -22.04 -2.84
C MET A 69 9.79 -20.84 -3.43
N LYS A 70 9.42 -20.94 -4.71
CA LYS A 70 8.63 -19.92 -5.43
C LYS A 70 7.13 -20.15 -5.21
N THR A 71 6.33 -19.09 -5.32
CA THR A 71 4.87 -19.18 -5.24
C THR A 71 4.26 -20.15 -6.26
N THR A 72 4.85 -20.27 -7.45
CA THR A 72 4.42 -21.22 -8.50
C THR A 72 4.60 -22.69 -8.12
N GLN A 73 5.47 -22.99 -7.17
CA GLN A 73 5.74 -24.36 -6.70
C GLN A 73 4.86 -24.75 -5.50
N LEU A 74 4.23 -23.76 -4.83
CA LEU A 74 3.48 -23.97 -3.59
C LEU A 74 2.35 -24.97 -3.76
N ARG A 75 1.53 -24.85 -4.81
CA ARG A 75 0.38 -25.75 -5.04
C ARG A 75 0.80 -27.21 -5.18
N GLY A 76 1.86 -27.47 -5.94
CA GLY A 76 2.40 -28.82 -6.09
C GLY A 76 3.00 -29.36 -4.78
N TYR A 77 3.65 -28.50 -4.01
CA TYR A 77 4.18 -28.87 -2.70
C TYR A 77 3.08 -29.21 -1.70
N VAL A 78 2.08 -28.34 -1.54
CA VAL A 78 0.93 -28.57 -0.64
C VAL A 78 0.18 -29.84 -1.02
N ARG A 79 -0.06 -30.09 -2.31
CA ARG A 79 -0.76 -31.29 -2.78
C ARG A 79 -0.09 -32.61 -2.33
N ARG A 80 1.26 -32.62 -2.27
CA ARG A 80 2.02 -33.81 -1.88
C ARG A 80 2.19 -33.96 -0.37
N HIS A 81 2.15 -32.87 0.37
CA HIS A 81 2.51 -32.85 1.80
C HIS A 81 1.37 -32.41 2.71
N TRP A 82 0.15 -32.24 2.18
CA TRP A 82 -0.96 -31.67 2.93
C TRP A 82 -1.30 -32.45 4.20
N ASP A 83 -1.37 -33.76 4.13
CA ASP A 83 -1.76 -34.59 5.29
C ASP A 83 -0.77 -34.40 6.45
N LYS A 84 0.53 -34.36 6.16
CA LYS A 84 1.56 -34.05 7.14
C LYS A 84 1.42 -32.64 7.70
N ILE A 85 1.30 -31.63 6.84
CA ILE A 85 1.15 -30.22 7.25
C ILE A 85 -0.08 -30.06 8.13
N LYS A 86 -1.22 -30.62 7.73
CA LYS A 86 -2.46 -30.59 8.49
C LYS A 86 -2.31 -31.30 9.84
N CYS A 87 -1.69 -32.44 9.87
CA CYS A 87 -1.40 -33.19 11.10
C CYS A 87 -0.54 -32.33 12.05
N ASP A 88 0.54 -31.77 11.57
CA ASP A 88 1.43 -30.91 12.37
C ASP A 88 0.71 -29.67 12.93
N LEU A 89 -0.19 -29.05 12.15
CA LEU A 89 -1.01 -27.93 12.60
C LEU A 89 -2.00 -28.34 13.68
N LEU A 90 -2.75 -29.45 13.46
CA LEU A 90 -3.76 -29.93 14.40
C LEU A 90 -3.15 -30.40 15.73
N HIS A 91 -1.94 -30.96 15.71
CA HIS A 91 -1.22 -31.35 16.94
C HIS A 91 -0.39 -30.17 17.53
N GLY A 92 -0.34 -29.01 16.88
CA GLY A 92 0.45 -27.85 17.35
C GLY A 92 1.96 -28.12 17.36
N THR A 93 2.45 -28.97 16.46
CA THR A 93 3.87 -29.33 16.29
C THR A 93 4.55 -28.60 15.14
N HIS A 94 3.78 -27.86 14.33
CA HIS A 94 4.33 -27.09 13.21
C HIS A 94 5.37 -26.06 13.68
N LYS A 95 6.55 -26.08 13.07
CA LYS A 95 7.66 -25.15 13.33
C LYS A 95 7.93 -24.30 12.09
N PRO A 96 7.63 -23.00 12.11
CA PRO A 96 7.97 -22.10 11.02
C PRO A 96 9.48 -21.97 10.87
N LEU A 97 9.90 -21.73 9.64
CA LEU A 97 11.29 -21.40 9.33
C LEU A 97 11.57 -19.91 9.62
N PRO A 98 12.85 -19.54 9.86
CA PRO A 98 13.24 -18.15 10.03
C PRO A 98 12.85 -17.30 8.81
N VAL A 99 12.55 -16.02 9.01
CA VAL A 99 12.25 -15.10 7.91
C VAL A 99 13.54 -14.63 7.24
N ARG A 100 13.54 -14.56 5.91
CA ARG A 100 14.68 -14.03 5.15
C ARG A 100 14.68 -12.52 5.20
N ARG A 101 15.75 -11.91 5.71
CA ARG A 101 15.91 -10.45 5.74
C ARG A 101 16.15 -9.88 4.36
N LYS A 102 15.46 -8.80 4.02
CA LYS A 102 15.71 -7.99 2.84
C LYS A 102 15.66 -6.51 3.19
N GLU A 103 16.66 -5.79 2.76
CA GLU A 103 16.76 -4.35 2.91
C GLU A 103 16.10 -3.62 1.75
N ILE A 104 15.25 -2.64 2.07
CA ILE A 104 14.61 -1.77 1.08
C ILE A 104 14.98 -0.32 1.39
N PRO A 105 15.58 0.42 0.44
CA PRO A 105 15.87 1.84 0.62
C PRO A 105 14.61 2.66 0.87
N LYS A 106 14.66 3.60 1.83
CA LYS A 106 13.58 4.55 2.07
C LYS A 106 13.74 5.79 1.19
N GLU A 107 12.65 6.41 0.75
CA GLU A 107 12.67 7.63 -0.06
C GLU A 107 13.33 8.85 0.64
N GLY A 108 13.43 8.86 1.95
CA GLY A 108 14.05 9.95 2.75
C GLY A 108 15.42 9.60 3.31
N GLY A 109 16.07 8.55 2.80
CA GLY A 109 17.32 8.01 3.35
C GLY A 109 17.06 6.92 4.41
N GLY A 110 18.08 6.08 4.65
CA GLY A 110 17.99 4.92 5.53
C GLY A 110 17.37 3.69 4.87
N VAL A 111 17.29 2.60 5.62
CA VAL A 111 16.87 1.27 5.16
C VAL A 111 15.65 0.81 5.93
N ARG A 112 14.76 0.09 5.27
CA ARG A 112 13.66 -0.65 5.88
C ARG A 112 13.99 -2.13 5.81
N LEU A 113 13.89 -2.81 6.94
CA LEU A 113 14.12 -4.25 7.03
C LEU A 113 12.79 -4.97 6.81
N LEU A 114 12.72 -5.82 5.78
CA LEU A 114 11.61 -6.73 5.56
C LEU A 114 12.03 -8.13 5.93
N GLY A 115 11.18 -8.83 6.68
CA GLY A 115 11.27 -10.26 6.89
C GLY A 115 10.37 -11.00 5.91
N ILE A 116 10.94 -11.83 5.03
CA ILE A 116 10.19 -12.59 4.04
C ILE A 116 10.01 -14.03 4.56
N PRO A 117 8.80 -14.43 5.03
CA PRO A 117 8.53 -15.81 5.43
C PRO A 117 8.58 -16.76 4.24
N THR A 118 8.70 -18.06 4.50
CA THR A 118 8.57 -19.07 3.45
C THR A 118 7.19 -19.00 2.80
N VAL A 119 7.07 -19.53 1.59
CA VAL A 119 5.78 -19.50 0.89
C VAL A 119 4.73 -20.35 1.61
N LEU A 120 5.15 -21.45 2.26
CA LEU A 120 4.31 -22.28 3.11
C LEU A 120 3.84 -21.52 4.35
N ASP A 121 4.74 -20.84 5.06
CA ASP A 121 4.39 -20.05 6.24
C ASP A 121 3.44 -18.89 5.87
N ARG A 122 3.63 -18.27 4.70
CA ARG A 122 2.68 -17.28 4.19
C ARG A 122 1.29 -17.85 3.93
N LEU A 123 1.21 -19.08 3.42
CA LEU A 123 -0.06 -19.79 3.22
C LEU A 123 -0.79 -20.00 4.55
N ILE A 124 -0.08 -20.53 5.55
CA ILE A 124 -0.65 -20.81 6.88
C ILE A 124 -1.05 -19.49 7.56
N GLN A 125 -0.18 -18.48 7.56
CA GLN A 125 -0.50 -17.15 8.10
C GLN A 125 -1.69 -16.49 7.40
N GLN A 126 -1.81 -16.66 6.07
CA GLN A 126 -2.95 -16.13 5.32
C GLN A 126 -4.25 -16.85 5.69
N ALA A 127 -4.22 -18.17 5.86
CA ALA A 127 -5.38 -18.94 6.31
C ALA A 127 -5.81 -18.53 7.74
N MET A 128 -4.84 -18.34 8.64
CA MET A 128 -5.09 -17.82 10.00
C MET A 128 -5.67 -16.40 9.94
N ALA A 129 -5.09 -15.51 9.15
CA ALA A 129 -5.55 -14.13 9.04
C ALA A 129 -7.00 -14.03 8.56
N GLN A 130 -7.44 -14.90 7.64
CA GLN A 130 -8.83 -14.93 7.17
C GLN A 130 -9.82 -15.24 8.28
N ILE A 131 -9.55 -16.27 9.07
CA ILE A 131 -10.41 -16.68 10.17
C ILE A 131 -10.37 -15.67 11.33
N LEU A 132 -9.17 -15.26 11.72
CA LEU A 132 -9.00 -14.30 12.82
C LEU A 132 -9.55 -12.92 12.50
N THR A 133 -9.48 -12.47 11.23
CA THR A 133 -10.09 -11.20 10.82
C THR A 133 -11.60 -11.22 11.05
N ALA A 134 -12.29 -12.31 10.73
CA ALA A 134 -13.72 -12.43 10.98
C ALA A 134 -14.08 -12.32 12.46
N LEU A 135 -13.20 -12.81 13.36
CA LEU A 135 -13.39 -12.71 14.81
C LEU A 135 -13.15 -11.31 15.38
N TRP A 136 -12.30 -10.51 14.74
CA TRP A 136 -11.88 -9.21 15.30
C TRP A 136 -12.47 -7.99 14.60
N ASP A 137 -12.71 -8.05 13.28
CA ASP A 137 -12.99 -6.85 12.49
C ASP A 137 -14.20 -6.04 12.98
N HIS A 138 -15.26 -6.72 13.42
CA HIS A 138 -16.47 -6.08 13.96
C HIS A 138 -16.26 -5.34 15.29
N THR A 139 -15.11 -5.55 15.96
CA THR A 139 -14.81 -4.92 17.25
C THR A 139 -13.84 -3.74 17.15
N PHE A 140 -13.24 -3.56 16.00
CA PHE A 140 -12.37 -2.43 15.74
C PHE A 140 -13.17 -1.15 15.56
N SER A 141 -12.57 -0.03 15.96
CA SER A 141 -13.12 1.31 15.76
C SER A 141 -13.58 1.54 14.32
N GLU A 142 -14.68 2.25 14.14
CA GLU A 142 -15.15 2.68 12.82
C GLU A 142 -14.17 3.66 12.14
N PHE A 143 -13.35 4.34 12.91
CA PHE A 143 -12.34 5.30 12.45
C PHE A 143 -10.98 4.64 12.12
N SER A 144 -10.89 3.32 12.22
CA SER A 144 -9.74 2.52 11.80
C SER A 144 -10.00 1.91 10.42
N TYR A 145 -9.14 2.24 9.43
CA TYR A 145 -9.36 1.90 8.02
C TYR A 145 -8.29 0.96 7.44
N GLY A 146 -7.08 0.97 7.98
CA GLY A 146 -5.96 0.22 7.41
C GLY A 146 -6.06 -1.29 7.61
N PHE A 147 -5.81 -2.07 6.55
CA PHE A 147 -5.77 -3.54 6.57
C PHE A 147 -7.06 -4.22 7.01
N ARG A 148 -8.19 -3.60 6.79
CA ARG A 148 -9.52 -4.12 7.14
C ARG A 148 -10.35 -4.42 5.90
N PRO A 149 -11.17 -5.51 5.90
CA PRO A 149 -12.11 -5.80 4.82
C PRO A 149 -13.11 -4.64 4.62
N GLY A 150 -13.40 -4.34 3.35
CA GLY A 150 -14.35 -3.28 3.02
C GLY A 150 -13.94 -1.86 3.36
N ARG A 151 -12.75 -1.64 3.94
CA ARG A 151 -12.21 -0.32 4.30
C ARG A 151 -11.08 0.08 3.34
N SER A 152 -10.95 1.39 3.08
CA SER A 152 -9.95 1.90 2.16
C SER A 152 -9.32 3.22 2.62
N ALA A 153 -8.19 3.59 2.02
CA ALA A 153 -7.56 4.89 2.26
C ALA A 153 -8.45 6.05 1.81
N GLN A 154 -9.25 5.84 0.76
CA GLN A 154 -10.21 6.84 0.27
C GLN A 154 -11.29 7.13 1.30
N MET A 155 -11.83 6.10 1.98
CA MET A 155 -12.79 6.28 3.08
C MET A 155 -12.16 7.03 4.26
N ALA A 156 -10.90 6.72 4.60
CA ALA A 156 -10.16 7.43 5.63
C ALA A 156 -10.00 8.92 5.32
N ILE A 157 -9.69 9.27 4.08
CA ILE A 157 -9.56 10.65 3.62
C ILE A 157 -10.92 11.36 3.60
N GLU A 158 -11.98 10.68 3.22
CA GLU A 158 -13.32 11.26 3.23
C GLU A 158 -13.78 11.58 4.67
N GLN A 159 -13.53 10.69 5.62
CA GLN A 159 -13.79 10.97 7.05
C GLN A 159 -12.95 12.15 7.55
N ALA A 160 -11.68 12.22 7.16
CA ALA A 160 -10.81 13.35 7.47
C ALA A 160 -11.34 14.68 6.89
N ARG A 161 -11.85 14.66 5.65
CA ARG A 161 -12.47 15.81 4.99
C ARG A 161 -13.70 16.30 5.77
N GLN A 162 -14.55 15.38 6.23
CA GLN A 162 -15.75 15.70 7.03
C GLN A 162 -15.37 16.39 8.34
N TYR A 163 -14.32 15.94 9.04
CA TYR A 163 -13.85 16.62 10.26
C TYR A 163 -13.37 18.06 9.96
N VAL A 164 -12.62 18.25 8.87
CA VAL A 164 -12.19 19.60 8.47
C VAL A 164 -13.38 20.50 8.11
N GLU A 165 -14.39 19.96 7.45
CA GLU A 165 -15.63 20.67 7.12
C GLU A 165 -16.41 21.07 8.38
N ALA A 166 -16.42 20.21 9.40
CA ALA A 166 -17.01 20.50 10.72
C ALA A 166 -16.19 21.47 11.57
N GLY A 167 -15.10 22.05 11.04
CA GLY A 167 -14.30 23.10 11.68
C GLY A 167 -13.12 22.62 12.51
N TYR A 168 -12.73 21.34 12.41
CA TYR A 168 -11.52 20.82 13.02
C TYR A 168 -10.31 21.14 12.11
N THR A 169 -9.68 22.29 12.35
CA THR A 169 -8.67 22.88 11.45
C THR A 169 -7.22 22.65 11.86
N TYR A 170 -6.98 21.84 12.86
CA TYR A 170 -5.65 21.38 13.25
C TYR A 170 -5.60 19.86 13.28
N VAL A 171 -4.50 19.30 12.80
CA VAL A 171 -4.25 17.87 12.78
C VAL A 171 -3.02 17.57 13.61
N VAL A 172 -3.16 16.65 14.55
CA VAL A 172 -2.05 16.03 15.27
C VAL A 172 -1.73 14.74 14.54
N ASP A 173 -0.64 14.72 13.79
CA ASP A 173 -0.14 13.54 13.07
C ASP A 173 0.85 12.80 13.98
N ILE A 174 0.55 11.56 14.35
CA ILE A 174 1.37 10.74 15.24
C ILE A 174 2.02 9.63 14.42
N ASP A 175 3.35 9.62 14.34
CA ASP A 175 4.17 8.59 13.70
C ASP A 175 4.78 7.67 14.79
N LEU A 176 4.51 6.35 14.67
CA LEU A 176 5.07 5.36 15.58
C LEU A 176 6.45 4.91 15.10
N SER A 177 7.45 5.07 15.96
CA SER A 177 8.83 4.70 15.63
C SER A 177 9.01 3.19 15.55
N LYS A 178 9.25 2.67 14.32
CA LYS A 178 9.50 1.24 14.09
C LYS A 178 8.42 0.35 14.74
N PHE A 179 7.15 0.70 14.56
CA PHE A 179 6.02 0.04 15.24
C PHE A 179 6.11 -1.49 15.17
N PHE A 180 6.23 -2.06 13.95
CA PHE A 180 6.29 -3.51 13.78
C PHE A 180 7.50 -4.17 14.47
N ASP A 181 8.60 -3.46 14.66
CA ASP A 181 9.82 -3.97 15.29
C ASP A 181 9.78 -3.87 16.82
N ARG A 182 8.71 -3.28 17.41
CA ARG A 182 8.60 -2.97 18.83
C ARG A 182 7.33 -3.47 19.51
N VAL A 183 6.55 -4.28 18.83
CA VAL A 183 5.36 -4.91 19.41
C VAL A 183 5.80 -5.89 20.50
N HIS A 184 5.39 -5.66 21.75
CA HIS A 184 5.68 -6.54 22.86
C HIS A 184 4.90 -7.84 22.76
N HIS A 185 5.59 -8.96 22.58
CA HIS A 185 4.97 -10.27 22.30
C HIS A 185 3.99 -10.70 23.40
N ASP A 186 4.35 -10.58 24.68
CA ASP A 186 3.50 -11.07 25.79
C ASP A 186 2.19 -10.29 25.88
N ARG A 187 2.24 -8.96 25.68
CA ARG A 187 1.02 -8.14 25.68
C ARG A 187 0.11 -8.46 24.50
N LEU A 188 0.69 -8.68 23.32
CA LEU A 188 -0.07 -9.12 22.16
C LEU A 188 -0.69 -10.49 22.43
N MET A 189 0.06 -11.45 22.96
CA MET A 189 -0.43 -12.78 23.28
C MET A 189 -1.53 -12.75 24.35
N GLN A 190 -1.40 -11.91 25.38
CA GLN A 190 -2.44 -11.71 26.38
C GLN A 190 -3.76 -11.22 25.74
N ARG A 191 -3.69 -10.28 24.80
CA ARG A 191 -4.87 -9.79 24.07
C ARG A 191 -5.50 -10.84 23.19
N LEU A 192 -4.67 -11.62 22.49
CA LEU A 192 -5.15 -12.72 21.68
C LEU A 192 -5.85 -13.79 22.53
N ALA A 193 -5.30 -14.12 23.70
CA ALA A 193 -5.86 -15.09 24.64
C ALA A 193 -7.21 -14.67 25.25
N MET A 194 -7.56 -13.37 25.24
CA MET A 194 -8.90 -12.92 25.66
C MET A 194 -10.03 -13.44 24.75
N ARG A 195 -9.72 -13.82 23.51
CA ARG A 195 -10.70 -14.25 22.51
C ARG A 195 -10.39 -15.58 21.86
N ILE A 196 -9.14 -15.98 21.83
CA ILE A 196 -8.72 -17.29 21.29
C ILE A 196 -8.56 -18.24 22.47
N GLN A 197 -9.42 -19.27 22.53
CA GLN A 197 -9.31 -20.36 23.53
C GLN A 197 -8.43 -21.51 23.01
N ASP A 198 -8.32 -21.65 21.68
CA ASP A 198 -7.50 -22.71 21.06
C ASP A 198 -6.01 -22.47 21.30
N LYS A 199 -5.43 -23.21 22.25
CA LYS A 199 -4.03 -23.12 22.64
C LYS A 199 -3.07 -23.43 21.48
N ARG A 200 -3.51 -24.23 20.49
CA ARG A 200 -2.69 -24.58 19.31
C ARG A 200 -2.49 -23.35 18.44
N VAL A 201 -3.54 -22.56 18.23
CA VAL A 201 -3.50 -21.30 17.47
C VAL A 201 -2.62 -20.26 18.18
N LEU A 202 -2.80 -20.08 19.49
CA LEU A 202 -1.96 -19.18 20.28
C LEU A 202 -0.48 -19.58 20.22
N LYS A 203 -0.18 -20.89 20.39
CA LYS A 203 1.18 -21.42 20.29
C LYS A 203 1.78 -21.16 18.92
N LEU A 204 1.02 -21.35 17.84
CA LEU A 204 1.47 -21.13 16.49
C LEU A 204 1.78 -19.64 16.23
N ILE A 205 0.90 -18.72 16.69
CA ILE A 205 1.17 -17.29 16.61
C ILE A 205 2.45 -16.93 17.36
N ARG A 206 2.62 -17.43 18.59
CA ARG A 206 3.83 -17.20 19.38
C ARG A 206 5.08 -17.71 18.67
N THR A 207 4.98 -18.86 18.02
CA THR A 207 6.09 -19.46 17.28
C THR A 207 6.44 -18.61 16.06
N TYR A 208 5.45 -18.03 15.36
CA TYR A 208 5.70 -17.07 14.27
C TYR A 208 6.36 -15.77 14.76
N LEU A 209 5.96 -15.25 15.90
CA LEU A 209 6.59 -14.07 16.50
C LEU A 209 8.06 -14.32 16.85
N ASN A 210 8.38 -15.55 17.30
CA ASN A 210 9.72 -15.94 17.73
C ASN A 210 10.56 -16.61 16.62
N SER A 211 10.06 -16.69 15.36
CA SER A 211 10.69 -17.48 14.30
C SER A 211 12.10 -17.02 13.88
N GLY A 212 12.57 -15.90 14.42
CA GLY A 212 13.90 -15.37 14.12
C GLY A 212 14.03 -14.78 12.71
N ILE A 213 15.12 -14.05 12.51
CA ILE A 213 15.45 -13.40 11.24
C ILE A 213 16.79 -13.96 10.76
N LEU A 214 16.81 -14.51 9.55
CA LEU A 214 18.06 -14.95 8.91
C LEU A 214 18.73 -13.78 8.21
N THR A 215 19.94 -13.43 8.70
CA THR A 215 20.82 -12.40 8.12
C THR A 215 22.13 -13.06 7.71
N GLY A 216 22.33 -13.27 6.39
CA GLY A 216 23.42 -14.14 5.93
C GLY A 216 23.20 -15.57 6.42
N ASP A 217 24.15 -16.09 7.20
CA ASP A 217 24.10 -17.44 7.78
C ASP A 217 23.74 -17.43 9.29
N ILE A 218 23.45 -16.25 9.87
CA ILE A 218 23.17 -16.09 11.30
C ILE A 218 21.68 -15.92 11.52
N ILE A 219 21.10 -16.70 12.44
CA ILE A 219 19.71 -16.55 12.89
C ILE A 219 19.71 -15.65 14.12
N GLU A 220 19.23 -14.42 13.95
CA GLU A 220 18.99 -13.50 15.07
C GLU A 220 17.64 -13.85 15.73
N GLN A 221 17.66 -14.11 17.04
CA GLN A 221 16.42 -14.26 17.80
C GLN A 221 15.73 -12.91 18.00
N VAL A 222 14.42 -12.89 17.77
CA VAL A 222 13.60 -11.68 17.91
C VAL A 222 12.78 -11.81 19.20
N THR A 223 13.04 -10.95 20.16
CA THR A 223 12.31 -10.89 21.46
C THR A 223 11.14 -9.90 21.42
N GLU A 224 11.15 -8.97 20.46
CA GLU A 224 10.12 -7.94 20.26
C GLU A 224 9.82 -7.80 18.76
N GLY A 225 8.60 -7.39 18.45
CA GLY A 225 8.20 -7.06 17.09
C GLY A 225 7.48 -8.20 16.35
N THR A 226 6.85 -7.80 15.25
CA THR A 226 6.21 -8.73 14.32
C THR A 226 6.97 -8.68 13.00
N PRO A 227 7.31 -9.82 12.36
CA PRO A 227 8.00 -9.82 11.07
C PRO A 227 7.26 -8.96 10.04
N GLN A 228 7.92 -7.91 9.54
CA GLN A 228 7.33 -7.07 8.48
C GLN A 228 7.31 -7.85 7.18
N GLY A 229 6.12 -8.31 6.72
CA GLY A 229 5.95 -9.01 5.43
C GLY A 229 5.14 -10.30 5.52
N GLY A 230 4.77 -10.75 6.71
CA GLY A 230 3.83 -11.85 6.89
C GLY A 230 2.36 -11.39 6.73
N PRO A 231 1.47 -12.23 6.16
CA PRO A 231 0.04 -11.91 6.01
C PRO A 231 -0.71 -11.68 7.33
N LEU A 232 -0.22 -12.23 8.43
CA LEU A 232 -0.84 -12.10 9.76
C LEU A 232 -0.48 -10.77 10.44
N SER A 233 0.69 -10.20 10.16
CA SER A 233 1.20 -9.01 10.84
C SER A 233 0.27 -7.78 10.81
N PRO A 234 -0.46 -7.48 9.71
CA PRO A 234 -1.40 -6.37 9.66
C PRO A 234 -2.56 -6.50 10.65
N LEU A 235 -3.11 -7.71 10.80
CA LEU A 235 -4.17 -7.96 11.78
C LEU A 235 -3.64 -7.82 13.21
N LEU A 236 -2.48 -8.40 13.52
CA LEU A 236 -1.85 -8.27 14.84
C LEU A 236 -1.56 -6.81 15.18
N ALA A 237 -1.16 -6.01 14.20
CA ALA A 237 -0.98 -4.58 14.34
C ALA A 237 -2.29 -3.86 14.75
N ASN A 238 -3.39 -4.18 14.08
CA ASN A 238 -4.69 -3.61 14.41
C ASN A 238 -5.17 -4.02 15.80
N ILE A 239 -4.94 -5.27 16.22
CA ILE A 239 -5.27 -5.76 17.58
C ILE A 239 -4.51 -4.99 18.66
N VAL A 240 -3.23 -4.66 18.43
CA VAL A 240 -2.44 -3.83 19.37
C VAL A 240 -2.95 -2.41 19.42
N LEU A 241 -3.25 -1.82 18.26
CA LEU A 241 -3.65 -0.41 18.15
C LEU A 241 -5.13 -0.15 18.48
N ASP A 242 -5.96 -1.18 18.56
CA ASP A 242 -7.37 -1.07 18.99
C ASP A 242 -7.52 -0.43 20.39
N GLU A 243 -6.53 -0.63 21.29
CA GLU A 243 -6.52 0.04 22.59
C GLU A 243 -6.33 1.56 22.46
N LEU A 244 -5.49 1.98 21.51
CA LEU A 244 -5.36 3.41 21.21
C LEU A 244 -6.66 3.97 20.64
N ASP A 245 -7.29 3.25 19.71
CA ASP A 245 -8.55 3.70 19.10
C ASP A 245 -9.63 3.88 20.17
N LYS A 246 -9.82 2.89 21.02
CA LYS A 246 -10.80 2.93 22.15
C LYS A 246 -10.50 4.04 23.14
N GLU A 247 -9.23 4.30 23.41
CA GLU A 247 -8.86 5.42 24.29
C GLU A 247 -9.16 6.78 23.64
N LEU A 248 -8.93 6.91 22.33
CA LEU A 248 -9.28 8.13 21.60
C LEU A 248 -10.81 8.35 21.56
N GLU A 249 -11.59 7.30 21.33
CA GLU A 249 -13.06 7.32 21.39
C GLU A 249 -13.55 7.70 22.78
N LYS A 250 -13.02 7.08 23.83
CA LYS A 250 -13.35 7.39 25.24
C LYS A 250 -13.12 8.87 25.60
N ARG A 251 -12.09 9.48 25.00
CA ARG A 251 -11.78 10.91 25.17
C ARG A 251 -12.64 11.82 24.29
N GLY A 252 -13.53 11.29 23.44
CA GLY A 252 -14.33 12.04 22.48
C GLY A 252 -13.49 12.73 21.40
N LEU A 253 -12.31 12.19 21.07
CA LEU A 253 -11.42 12.76 20.06
C LEU A 253 -11.81 12.31 18.66
N HIS A 254 -11.79 13.23 17.72
CA HIS A 254 -12.03 12.95 16.30
C HIS A 254 -10.71 12.51 15.68
N PHE A 255 -10.64 11.29 15.19
CA PHE A 255 -9.42 10.74 14.61
C PHE A 255 -9.69 9.86 13.39
N VAL A 256 -8.66 9.61 12.64
CA VAL A 256 -8.62 8.64 11.54
C VAL A 256 -7.32 7.87 11.64
N ARG A 257 -7.41 6.55 11.69
CA ARG A 257 -6.22 5.69 11.71
C ARG A 257 -6.14 4.82 10.46
N TYR A 258 -5.00 4.80 9.83
CA TYR A 258 -4.68 3.86 8.75
C TYR A 258 -3.40 3.09 9.09
N ALA A 259 -3.54 1.86 9.58
CA ALA A 259 -2.45 1.07 10.16
C ALA A 259 -1.78 1.82 11.33
N ASP A 260 -0.49 2.14 11.20
CA ASP A 260 0.33 2.89 12.15
C ASP A 260 0.27 4.42 11.97
N ASP A 261 -0.34 4.92 10.89
CA ASP A 261 -0.54 6.36 10.66
C ASP A 261 -1.82 6.84 11.38
N VAL A 262 -1.70 7.68 12.40
CA VAL A 262 -2.80 8.22 13.20
C VAL A 262 -2.89 9.73 13.04
N ALA A 263 -4.03 10.23 12.61
CA ALA A 263 -4.33 11.66 12.48
C ALA A 263 -5.49 12.04 13.40
N ILE A 264 -5.27 12.94 14.36
CA ILE A 264 -6.28 13.41 15.32
C ILE A 264 -6.64 14.86 14.99
N TYR A 265 -7.93 15.14 14.87
CA TYR A 265 -8.45 16.43 14.43
C TYR A 265 -8.96 17.24 15.62
N VAL A 266 -8.50 18.49 15.74
CA VAL A 266 -8.87 19.41 16.81
C VAL A 266 -9.13 20.83 16.29
N ARG A 267 -9.80 21.66 17.09
CA ARG A 267 -10.21 23.02 16.66
C ARG A 267 -9.15 24.08 16.91
N THR A 268 -8.33 23.94 17.94
CA THR A 268 -7.37 24.99 18.36
C THR A 268 -5.95 24.46 18.49
N PRO A 269 -4.92 25.31 18.33
CA PRO A 269 -3.51 24.89 18.47
C PRO A 269 -3.19 24.43 19.90
N LYS A 270 -3.75 25.11 20.92
CA LYS A 270 -3.57 24.71 22.32
C LYS A 270 -4.14 23.32 22.61
N ALA A 271 -5.29 22.99 22.01
CA ALA A 271 -5.86 21.65 22.11
C ALA A 271 -4.96 20.62 21.40
N ALA A 272 -4.37 20.96 20.24
CA ALA A 272 -3.47 20.08 19.51
C ALA A 272 -2.23 19.71 20.33
N GLU A 273 -1.59 20.69 20.96
CA GLU A 273 -0.42 20.45 21.83
C GLU A 273 -0.76 19.58 23.03
N ARG A 274 -1.89 19.85 23.69
CA ARG A 274 -2.37 19.05 24.83
C ARG A 274 -2.67 17.60 24.40
N VAL A 275 -3.35 17.43 23.28
CA VAL A 275 -3.69 16.10 22.74
C VAL A 275 -2.41 15.36 22.34
N LYS A 276 -1.51 16.00 21.59
CA LYS A 276 -0.21 15.39 21.23
C LYS A 276 0.51 14.87 22.48
N ARG A 277 0.69 15.69 23.48
CA ARG A 277 1.40 15.33 24.74
C ARG A 277 0.70 14.18 25.47
N SER A 278 -0.63 14.24 25.64
CA SER A 278 -1.37 13.26 26.41
C SER A 278 -1.48 11.91 25.69
N VAL A 279 -1.62 11.91 24.36
CA VAL A 279 -1.67 10.69 23.54
C VAL A 279 -0.28 10.06 23.42
N SER A 280 0.77 10.85 23.21
CA SER A 280 2.16 10.34 23.21
C SER A 280 2.49 9.66 24.55
N ARG A 281 2.10 10.25 25.70
CA ARG A 281 2.27 9.64 27.01
C ARG A 281 1.50 8.31 27.11
N PHE A 282 0.25 8.25 26.68
CA PHE A 282 -0.52 7.01 26.67
C PHE A 282 0.14 5.91 25.83
N ILE A 283 0.61 6.25 24.64
CA ILE A 283 1.32 5.32 23.74
C ILE A 283 2.59 4.79 24.42
N THR A 284 3.37 5.65 25.08
CA THR A 284 4.62 5.26 25.74
C THR A 284 4.37 4.46 27.02
N ASP A 285 3.47 4.95 27.88
CA ASP A 285 3.29 4.37 29.22
C ASP A 285 2.42 3.12 29.20
N ARG A 286 1.34 3.15 28.42
CA ARG A 286 0.36 2.05 28.35
C ARG A 286 0.65 1.06 27.23
N LEU A 287 0.89 1.50 26.00
CA LEU A 287 1.14 0.59 24.89
C LEU A 287 2.59 0.09 24.84
N LYS A 288 3.52 0.74 25.57
CA LYS A 288 4.97 0.48 25.53
C LYS A 288 5.54 0.62 24.09
N LEU A 289 4.94 1.50 23.28
CA LEU A 289 5.41 1.84 21.96
C LEU A 289 6.14 3.19 21.99
N LYS A 290 7.01 3.44 21.03
CA LYS A 290 7.75 4.70 20.96
C LYS A 290 7.17 5.61 19.87
N VAL A 291 6.81 6.83 20.24
CA VAL A 291 6.43 7.89 19.31
C VAL A 291 7.69 8.47 18.65
N ASN A 292 7.63 8.75 17.37
CA ASN A 292 8.69 9.46 16.66
C ASN A 292 8.41 10.96 16.75
N GLU A 293 9.03 11.63 17.72
CA GLU A 293 8.79 13.05 17.98
C GLU A 293 9.17 13.96 16.81
N GLU A 294 10.21 13.60 16.03
CA GLU A 294 10.66 14.36 14.86
C GLU A 294 9.67 14.35 13.70
N LYS A 295 8.86 13.29 13.59
CA LYS A 295 7.88 13.11 12.52
C LYS A 295 6.45 13.33 12.99
N SER A 296 6.22 13.36 14.31
CA SER A 296 4.92 13.66 14.87
C SER A 296 4.73 15.17 14.92
N GLU A 297 3.86 15.68 14.05
CA GLU A 297 3.71 17.10 13.81
C GLU A 297 2.29 17.58 14.10
N ILE A 298 2.17 18.86 14.44
CA ILE A 298 0.88 19.56 14.47
C ILE A 298 0.83 20.45 13.25
N ASN A 299 -0.11 20.16 12.36
CA ASN A 299 -0.22 20.85 11.08
C ASN A 299 -1.64 21.32 10.82
N ARG A 300 -1.78 22.23 9.85
CA ARG A 300 -3.05 22.51 9.20
C ARG A 300 -3.35 21.43 8.14
N PRO A 301 -4.62 20.99 7.96
CA PRO A 301 -4.96 19.95 6.99
C PRO A 301 -4.52 20.25 5.55
N TRP A 302 -4.41 21.53 5.18
CA TRP A 302 -3.97 21.96 3.85
C TRP A 302 -2.46 22.00 3.65
N ILE A 303 -1.67 21.91 4.74
CA ILE A 303 -0.20 21.83 4.71
C ILE A 303 0.24 20.37 4.88
N GLY A 304 -0.40 19.66 5.81
CA GLY A 304 -0.09 18.26 6.13
C GLY A 304 -0.33 17.31 4.96
N LYS A 305 0.39 16.19 4.99
CA LYS A 305 0.19 15.07 4.08
C LYS A 305 -0.36 13.88 4.84
N TYR A 306 -1.60 13.51 4.59
CA TYR A 306 -2.16 12.28 5.12
C TYR A 306 -2.49 11.30 3.98
N LEU A 307 -1.96 10.08 4.02
CA LEU A 307 -2.11 9.03 3.00
C LEU A 307 -1.82 9.50 1.55
N GLY A 308 -0.99 10.51 1.39
CA GLY A 308 -0.65 11.05 0.07
C GLY A 308 -1.56 12.17 -0.42
N PHE A 309 -2.60 12.51 0.33
CA PHE A 309 -3.54 13.59 0.04
C PHE A 309 -3.26 14.82 0.90
N ARG A 310 -3.90 15.92 0.52
CA ARG A 310 -4.08 17.13 1.32
C ARG A 310 -5.56 17.53 1.31
N ILE A 311 -6.02 18.16 2.37
CA ILE A 311 -7.39 18.65 2.45
C ILE A 311 -7.33 20.18 2.39
N THR A 312 -7.93 20.79 1.37
CA THR A 312 -7.92 22.24 1.14
C THR A 312 -9.31 22.81 1.34
N ARG A 313 -9.37 24.09 1.74
CA ARG A 313 -10.62 24.85 1.83
C ARG A 313 -10.58 25.97 0.79
N PHE A 314 -11.57 25.99 -0.09
CA PHE A 314 -11.69 27.00 -1.14
C PHE A 314 -13.14 27.47 -1.25
N MET A 315 -13.38 28.78 -1.18
CA MET A 315 -14.72 29.39 -1.19
C MET A 315 -15.71 28.71 -0.20
N GLY A 316 -15.26 28.49 1.04
CA GLY A 316 -16.10 27.87 2.07
C GLY A 316 -16.28 26.33 1.95
N ARG A 317 -15.87 25.73 0.84
CA ARG A 317 -15.99 24.28 0.60
C ARG A 317 -14.68 23.55 0.87
N THR A 318 -14.76 22.42 1.53
CA THR A 318 -13.63 21.53 1.78
C THR A 318 -13.46 20.55 0.61
N ARG A 319 -12.22 20.47 0.06
CA ARG A 319 -11.90 19.58 -1.06
C ARG A 319 -10.68 18.74 -0.74
N THR A 320 -10.71 17.50 -1.17
CA THR A 320 -9.54 16.63 -1.19
C THR A 320 -8.70 16.94 -2.43
N GLY A 321 -7.39 16.98 -2.28
CA GLY A 321 -6.45 17.15 -3.38
C GLY A 321 -5.25 16.21 -3.23
N VAL A 322 -4.58 15.91 -4.32
CA VAL A 322 -3.34 15.12 -4.29
C VAL A 322 -2.21 15.98 -3.75
N HIS A 323 -1.44 15.46 -2.80
CA HIS A 323 -0.30 16.19 -2.22
C HIS A 323 0.86 16.28 -3.22
N ASP A 324 1.58 17.41 -3.22
CA ASP A 324 2.66 17.68 -4.18
C ASP A 324 3.79 16.64 -4.18
N LYS A 325 4.14 16.09 -3.01
CA LYS A 325 5.10 14.98 -2.90
C LYS A 325 4.63 13.71 -3.65
N SER A 326 3.32 13.45 -3.69
CA SER A 326 2.74 12.30 -4.42
C SER A 326 2.78 12.52 -5.93
N ILE A 327 2.52 13.75 -6.38
CA ILE A 327 2.66 14.16 -7.78
C ILE A 327 4.14 14.08 -8.21
N ALA A 328 5.06 14.57 -7.38
CA ALA A 328 6.49 14.50 -7.65
C ALA A 328 6.99 13.05 -7.75
N HIS A 329 6.45 12.14 -6.92
CA HIS A 329 6.74 10.71 -6.98
C HIS A 329 6.28 10.10 -8.31
N LEU A 330 5.03 10.32 -8.73
CA LEU A 330 4.54 9.89 -10.05
C LEU A 330 5.46 10.39 -11.17
N LYS A 331 5.80 11.68 -11.14
CA LYS A 331 6.69 12.27 -12.15
C LYS A 331 8.08 11.61 -12.16
N ARG A 332 8.63 11.18 -11.02
CA ARG A 332 9.90 10.43 -10.97
C ARG A 332 9.76 9.07 -11.64
N GLN A 333 8.69 8.32 -11.34
CA GLN A 333 8.44 7.01 -11.94
C GLN A 333 8.25 7.11 -13.46
N VAL A 334 7.44 8.05 -13.92
CA VAL A 334 7.26 8.32 -15.37
C VAL A 334 8.60 8.69 -16.03
N ARG A 335 9.45 9.52 -15.37
CA ARG A 335 10.79 9.83 -15.91
C ARG A 335 11.67 8.57 -16.02
N ALA A 336 11.61 7.67 -15.05
CA ALA A 336 12.36 6.43 -15.07
C ALA A 336 11.92 5.52 -16.21
N ILE A 337 10.60 5.36 -16.43
CA ILE A 337 10.04 4.56 -17.53
C ILE A 337 10.41 5.19 -18.88
N THR A 338 10.22 6.50 -19.04
CA THR A 338 10.46 7.23 -20.29
C THR A 338 11.91 7.72 -20.44
N SER A 339 12.87 7.05 -19.79
CA SER A 339 14.30 7.36 -19.93
C SER A 339 14.75 7.05 -21.35
N ARG A 340 15.40 8.02 -22.01
CA ARG A 340 15.78 7.98 -23.43
C ARG A 340 16.90 6.99 -23.74
N ASN A 341 17.61 6.51 -22.74
CA ASN A 341 18.81 5.68 -22.89
C ASN A 341 18.50 4.16 -22.81
N ARG A 342 17.22 3.77 -22.72
CA ARG A 342 16.85 2.36 -22.46
C ARG A 342 16.54 1.53 -23.70
N GLY A 343 16.45 2.13 -24.90
CA GLY A 343 16.23 1.40 -26.16
C GLY A 343 14.93 0.56 -26.22
N ARG A 344 13.86 0.97 -25.49
CA ARG A 344 12.61 0.20 -25.43
C ARG A 344 11.67 0.56 -26.56
N SER A 345 10.83 -0.41 -26.97
CA SER A 345 9.76 -0.17 -27.94
C SER A 345 8.68 0.74 -27.33
N MET A 346 7.93 1.44 -28.19
CA MET A 346 6.82 2.29 -27.74
C MET A 346 5.72 1.46 -27.08
N SER A 347 5.43 0.26 -27.57
CA SER A 347 4.42 -0.63 -26.99
C SER A 347 4.77 -1.05 -25.57
N THR A 348 6.02 -1.40 -25.30
CA THR A 348 6.51 -1.71 -23.95
C THR A 348 6.39 -0.50 -23.01
N LEU A 349 6.78 0.70 -23.49
CA LEU A 349 6.65 1.93 -22.73
C LEU A 349 5.21 2.25 -22.35
N ILE A 350 4.30 2.15 -23.32
CA ILE A 350 2.87 2.41 -23.10
C ILE A 350 2.29 1.40 -22.09
N SER A 351 2.64 0.13 -22.21
CA SER A 351 2.18 -0.90 -21.27
C SER A 351 2.62 -0.61 -19.84
N GLU A 352 3.90 -0.26 -19.62
CA GLU A 352 4.43 0.10 -18.28
C GLU A 352 3.79 1.40 -17.76
N LEU A 353 3.64 2.42 -18.62
CA LEU A 353 2.98 3.66 -18.24
C LEU A 353 1.51 3.44 -17.88
N ASN A 354 0.78 2.65 -18.65
CA ASN A 354 -0.63 2.36 -18.39
C ASN A 354 -0.82 1.64 -17.06
N SER A 355 0.05 0.67 -16.74
CA SER A 355 0.02 0.01 -15.43
C SER A 355 0.23 1.02 -14.28
N LEU A 356 1.24 1.89 -14.42
CA LEU A 356 1.53 2.93 -13.44
C LEU A 356 0.38 3.95 -13.31
N LEU A 357 -0.12 4.47 -14.44
CA LEU A 357 -1.13 5.54 -14.45
C LEU A 357 -2.48 5.04 -13.92
N ARG A 358 -2.92 3.83 -14.32
CA ARG A 358 -4.16 3.22 -13.79
C ARG A 358 -4.08 2.99 -12.28
N GLY A 359 -2.98 2.40 -11.80
CA GLY A 359 -2.80 2.19 -10.36
C GLY A 359 -2.77 3.50 -9.59
N TRP A 360 -2.07 4.52 -10.09
CA TRP A 360 -2.00 5.82 -9.45
C TRP A 360 -3.34 6.57 -9.46
N ALA A 361 -4.03 6.60 -10.61
CA ALA A 361 -5.34 7.25 -10.74
C ALA A 361 -6.40 6.55 -9.88
N GLY A 362 -6.44 5.21 -9.86
CA GLY A 362 -7.36 4.46 -9.01
C GLY A 362 -7.20 4.76 -7.52
N TYR A 363 -5.95 4.95 -7.06
CA TYR A 363 -5.70 5.34 -5.67
C TYR A 363 -6.06 6.82 -5.39
N PHE A 364 -5.68 7.74 -6.28
CA PHE A 364 -5.81 9.18 -6.08
C PHE A 364 -7.08 9.80 -6.66
N SER A 365 -8.02 8.99 -7.19
CA SER A 365 -9.28 9.49 -7.77
C SER A 365 -10.02 10.50 -6.89
N PRO A 366 -10.14 10.38 -5.54
CA PRO A 366 -10.85 11.37 -4.73
C PRO A 366 -10.20 12.75 -4.69
N GLY A 367 -8.91 12.82 -4.99
CA GLY A 367 -8.15 14.08 -5.01
C GLY A 367 -7.73 14.54 -6.41
N LEU A 368 -8.05 13.75 -7.44
CA LEU A 368 -7.72 14.03 -8.83
C LEU A 368 -8.82 14.90 -9.44
N ASN A 369 -8.47 16.12 -9.83
CA ASN A 369 -9.38 17.01 -10.55
C ASN A 369 -8.96 17.12 -12.02
N ALA A 370 -9.90 17.53 -12.88
CA ALA A 370 -9.68 17.66 -14.32
C ALA A 370 -8.45 18.53 -14.68
N THR A 371 -8.23 19.63 -13.96
CA THR A 371 -7.09 20.52 -14.20
C THR A 371 -5.74 19.84 -13.93
N LEU A 372 -5.65 19.04 -12.86
CA LEU A 372 -4.43 18.30 -12.53
C LEU A 372 -4.23 17.14 -13.50
N ALA A 373 -5.29 16.42 -13.81
CA ALA A 373 -5.27 15.31 -14.77
C ALA A 373 -4.78 15.77 -16.14
N ASP A 374 -5.36 16.84 -16.68
CA ASP A 374 -4.96 17.41 -17.95
C ASP A 374 -3.48 17.85 -17.97
N LYS A 375 -3.03 18.55 -16.92
CA LYS A 375 -1.62 18.94 -16.77
C LYS A 375 -0.67 17.74 -16.76
N LEU A 376 -1.06 16.65 -16.11
CA LEU A 376 -0.25 15.44 -16.05
C LEU A 376 -0.27 14.68 -17.38
N ASP A 377 -1.41 14.56 -18.03
CA ASP A 377 -1.57 13.94 -19.33
C ASP A 377 -0.75 14.68 -20.41
N HIS A 378 -0.85 16.00 -20.44
CA HIS A 378 -0.03 16.82 -21.33
C HIS A 378 1.47 16.62 -21.06
N TRP A 379 1.88 16.59 -19.79
CA TRP A 379 3.26 16.36 -19.42
C TRP A 379 3.77 14.96 -19.80
N VAL A 380 2.95 13.91 -19.65
CA VAL A 380 3.28 12.53 -20.07
C VAL A 380 3.45 12.47 -21.58
N ARG A 381 2.51 13.01 -22.37
CA ARG A 381 2.59 13.07 -23.84
C ARG A 381 3.83 13.83 -24.32
N ARG A 382 4.16 14.96 -23.67
CA ARG A 382 5.41 15.68 -23.92
C ARG A 382 6.64 14.81 -23.69
N ARG A 383 6.66 13.99 -22.63
CA ARG A 383 7.75 13.03 -22.36
C ARG A 383 7.88 11.99 -23.47
N LEU A 384 6.77 11.48 -23.96
CA LEU A 384 6.74 10.50 -25.05
C LEU A 384 7.21 11.10 -26.36
N ARG A 385 6.80 12.35 -26.71
CA ARG A 385 7.34 13.07 -27.88
C ARG A 385 8.86 13.25 -27.79
N ALA A 386 9.36 13.63 -26.62
CA ALA A 386 10.80 13.75 -26.39
C ALA A 386 11.54 12.41 -26.54
N TYR A 387 10.91 11.32 -26.13
CA TYR A 387 11.45 9.97 -26.30
C TYR A 387 11.51 9.57 -27.78
N LEU A 388 10.43 9.74 -28.53
CA LEU A 388 10.35 9.46 -29.97
C LEU A 388 11.36 10.29 -30.75
N TRP A 389 11.42 11.59 -30.49
CA TRP A 389 12.38 12.48 -31.15
C TRP A 389 13.83 12.04 -30.93
N ASN A 390 14.18 11.57 -29.76
CA ASN A 390 15.53 11.13 -29.44
C ASN A 390 15.95 9.84 -30.18
N GLN A 391 15.01 9.07 -30.69
CA GLN A 391 15.32 7.88 -31.51
C GLN A 391 15.86 8.26 -32.89
N TRP A 392 15.49 9.43 -33.40
CA TRP A 392 15.96 9.91 -34.70
C TRP A 392 17.21 10.77 -34.51
N ARG A 393 18.38 10.16 -34.62
CA ARG A 393 19.66 10.83 -34.34
C ARG A 393 20.10 11.73 -35.48
N LEU A 394 19.95 11.30 -36.74
CA LEU A 394 20.43 12.01 -37.89
C LEU A 394 19.40 13.01 -38.42
N PRO A 395 19.81 14.22 -38.88
CA PRO A 395 18.90 15.20 -39.45
C PRO A 395 18.09 14.65 -40.63
N ARG A 396 18.71 13.91 -41.56
CA ARG A 396 18.02 13.25 -42.69
C ARG A 396 16.88 12.33 -42.24
N THR A 397 17.13 11.51 -41.18
CA THR A 397 16.12 10.61 -40.61
C THR A 397 14.97 11.40 -39.98
N ARG A 398 15.28 12.50 -39.30
CA ARG A 398 14.26 13.41 -38.71
C ARG A 398 13.37 14.01 -39.76
N ILE A 399 13.97 14.55 -40.83
CA ILE A 399 13.27 15.19 -41.95
C ILE A 399 12.34 14.18 -42.66
N SER A 400 12.88 13.04 -43.07
CA SER A 400 12.13 11.98 -43.76
C SER A 400 10.94 11.50 -42.92
N ASN A 401 11.16 11.24 -41.61
CA ASN A 401 10.09 10.77 -40.74
C ASN A 401 9.04 11.85 -40.39
N LEU A 402 9.41 13.13 -40.35
CA LEU A 402 8.46 14.22 -40.20
C LEU A 402 7.57 14.36 -41.43
N ILE A 403 8.15 14.27 -42.64
CA ILE A 403 7.40 14.30 -43.90
C ILE A 403 6.42 13.10 -43.96
N ALA A 404 6.90 11.90 -43.63
CA ALA A 404 6.04 10.69 -43.57
C ALA A 404 4.87 10.81 -42.60
N ARG A 405 4.95 11.76 -41.63
CA ARG A 405 3.88 12.09 -40.68
C ARG A 405 3.05 13.31 -41.09
N GLY A 406 3.13 13.74 -42.33
CA GLY A 406 2.32 14.83 -42.87
C GLY A 406 2.87 16.23 -42.56
N THR A 407 4.10 16.36 -42.06
CA THR A 407 4.75 17.69 -41.91
C THR A 407 5.20 18.18 -43.32
N THR A 408 4.94 19.46 -43.63
CA THR A 408 5.45 20.04 -44.87
C THR A 408 6.98 20.05 -44.91
N HIS A 409 7.56 19.93 -46.11
CA HIS A 409 9.00 19.86 -46.34
C HIS A 409 9.76 20.99 -45.62
N HIS A 410 9.27 22.25 -45.76
CA HIS A 410 9.87 23.42 -45.13
C HIS A 410 10.01 23.26 -43.61
N TRP A 411 8.95 22.93 -42.87
CA TRP A 411 8.98 22.74 -41.45
C TRP A 411 9.78 21.51 -41.02
N ALA A 412 9.74 20.45 -41.81
CA ALA A 412 10.52 19.25 -41.55
C ALA A 412 12.03 19.53 -41.60
N VAL A 413 12.50 20.32 -42.59
CA VAL A 413 13.90 20.72 -42.73
C VAL A 413 14.30 21.65 -41.60
N MET A 414 13.50 22.68 -41.26
CA MET A 414 13.79 23.60 -40.18
C MET A 414 13.92 22.89 -38.82
N VAL A 415 12.98 22.01 -38.53
CA VAL A 415 12.97 21.29 -37.24
C VAL A 415 13.98 20.15 -37.22
N GLY A 416 14.14 19.43 -38.33
CA GLY A 416 15.08 18.30 -38.46
C GLY A 416 16.54 18.68 -38.27
N ASN A 417 16.94 19.84 -38.78
CA ASN A 417 18.31 20.39 -38.66
C ASN A 417 18.57 21.15 -37.34
N THR A 418 17.60 21.29 -36.48
CA THR A 418 17.75 22.04 -35.25
C THR A 418 18.72 21.35 -34.26
N ARG A 419 19.55 22.19 -33.60
CA ARG A 419 20.44 21.78 -32.49
C ARG A 419 19.74 21.76 -31.12
N LYS A 420 18.47 22.15 -31.05
CA LYS A 420 17.71 22.21 -29.80
C LYS A 420 17.46 20.79 -29.25
N GLY A 421 17.62 20.63 -27.94
CA GLY A 421 17.46 19.31 -27.30
C GLY A 421 16.03 18.76 -27.37
N PRO A 422 15.86 17.42 -27.25
CA PRO A 422 14.56 16.73 -27.41
C PRO A 422 13.46 17.26 -26.50
N TRP A 423 13.77 17.68 -25.28
CA TRP A 423 12.79 18.23 -24.34
C TRP A 423 12.24 19.58 -24.80
N ARG A 424 13.08 20.45 -25.35
CA ARG A 424 12.62 21.74 -25.89
C ARG A 424 11.73 21.54 -27.11
N LEU A 425 12.11 20.63 -27.99
CA LEU A 425 11.37 20.34 -29.21
C LEU A 425 10.07 19.59 -28.96
N SER A 426 9.97 18.80 -27.92
CA SER A 426 8.76 18.02 -27.59
C SER A 426 7.50 18.87 -27.38
N ASN A 427 7.64 20.20 -27.26
CA ASN A 427 6.54 21.17 -27.18
C ASN A 427 6.49 22.10 -28.40
N ASN A 428 7.22 21.77 -29.48
CA ASN A 428 7.17 22.52 -30.72
C ASN A 428 5.92 22.14 -31.52
N GLY A 429 5.27 23.12 -32.17
CA GLY A 429 4.05 22.88 -32.94
C GLY A 429 4.18 21.78 -33.99
N THR A 430 5.34 21.74 -34.71
CA THR A 430 5.61 20.70 -35.71
C THR A 430 5.61 19.29 -35.11
N LEU A 431 6.25 19.10 -33.95
CA LEU A 431 6.24 17.81 -33.26
C LEU A 431 4.88 17.47 -32.67
N CYS A 432 4.15 18.49 -32.20
CA CYS A 432 2.79 18.29 -31.72
C CYS A 432 1.83 17.88 -32.85
N ALA A 433 2.01 18.41 -34.05
CA ALA A 433 1.27 18.02 -35.24
C ALA A 433 1.66 16.62 -35.74
N ALA A 434 2.97 16.28 -35.76
CA ALA A 434 3.47 14.97 -36.16
C ALA A 434 3.03 13.84 -35.19
N TRP A 435 2.88 14.18 -33.90
CA TRP A 435 2.34 13.30 -32.86
C TRP A 435 1.29 14.02 -32.05
N PRO A 436 0.04 14.17 -32.57
CA PRO A 436 -1.05 14.81 -31.85
C PRO A 436 -1.41 14.01 -30.59
N ASP A 437 -2.04 14.66 -29.63
CA ASP A 437 -2.42 14.03 -28.35
C ASP A 437 -3.30 12.81 -28.53
N GLN A 438 -4.20 12.86 -29.51
CA GLN A 438 -5.09 11.74 -29.88
C GLN A 438 -4.33 10.52 -30.38
N TRP A 439 -3.19 10.69 -31.06
CA TRP A 439 -2.39 9.56 -31.53
C TRP A 439 -1.86 8.69 -30.38
N PHE A 440 -1.49 9.29 -29.25
CA PHE A 440 -1.05 8.53 -28.08
C PHE A 440 -2.19 7.74 -27.44
N THR A 441 -3.41 8.28 -27.43
CA THR A 441 -4.57 7.61 -26.84
C THR A 441 -5.19 6.60 -27.79
N LEU A 442 -5.48 6.98 -29.04
CA LEU A 442 -6.19 6.14 -29.98
C LEU A 442 -5.29 5.09 -30.66
N SER A 443 -4.09 5.49 -31.10
CA SER A 443 -3.20 4.59 -31.85
C SER A 443 -2.25 3.81 -30.94
N CYS A 444 -1.78 4.41 -29.83
CA CYS A 444 -0.86 3.75 -28.91
C CYS A 444 -1.57 3.16 -27.69
N GLY A 445 -2.83 3.48 -27.43
CA GLY A 445 -3.58 2.99 -26.27
C GLY A 445 -3.12 3.56 -24.93
N LEU A 446 -2.53 4.77 -24.91
CA LEU A 446 -2.14 5.42 -23.68
C LEU A 446 -3.37 5.81 -22.85
N VAL A 447 -3.40 5.42 -21.60
CA VAL A 447 -4.43 5.80 -20.63
C VAL A 447 -4.41 7.31 -20.40
N CYS A 448 -5.58 7.93 -20.42
CA CYS A 448 -5.80 9.33 -20.08
C CYS A 448 -6.24 9.45 -18.62
N LEU A 449 -5.54 10.26 -17.81
CA LEU A 449 -5.88 10.47 -16.41
C LEU A 449 -7.20 11.24 -16.28
N LEU A 450 -7.55 12.05 -17.26
CA LEU A 450 -8.81 12.79 -17.28
C LEU A 450 -10.04 11.86 -17.24
N SER A 451 -9.93 10.62 -17.73
CA SER A 451 -11.02 9.64 -17.67
C SER A 451 -11.32 9.09 -16.27
N PHE A 452 -10.51 9.45 -15.26
CA PHE A 452 -10.69 9.04 -13.87
C PHE A 452 -11.21 10.19 -12.98
N CYS A 453 -11.52 11.35 -13.55
CA CYS A 453 -12.01 12.53 -12.81
C CYS A 453 -13.52 12.56 -12.66
#